data_2663148698165538bae0d78d9343fc1b
#
_entry.id   2663148698165538bae0d78d9343fc1b
#
_cell.length_a   1.000
_cell.length_b   1.000
_cell.length_c   1.000
_cell.angle_alpha   90.00
_cell.angle_beta   90.00
_cell.angle_gamma   90.00
#
_symmetry.space_group_name_H-M   'P 1'
#
loop_
_entity.id
_entity.type
_entity.pdbx_description
1 polymer ?
#
loop_
_entity_poly.entity_id
_entity_poly.type
_entity_poly.pdbx_seq_one_letter_code
_entity_poly.pdbx_strand_id
1 'polypeptide(L)'
;MFPNVLEMKTSLLIQLLTNCGFQRTTVPLEEPIVIHGVPGCGKSTLIKTLITHQSVVAYTLGIPYGKTLAHPGIQRPTDTCDNQEAETRILDEYQLGLKADLEPFNVLIGDPFQGHSTYRAHFVKTFSHRVPRPICEFLNLLGYDIQGDKEGSLNLLPVFQHHSKGPKGVIIHLGSISCQLTQTYRVPSKTPSEVQGLEFKEVTLVFHSSELPGKSEAFFIAATRASECLNIITDQTLPQISI
;
A
#
# COMPACT_ATOMS: atom_id res chain seq x y z
N MET A 1 23.76 -34.91 -9.27
CA MET A 1 23.19 -33.75 -9.97
C MET A 1 22.95 -32.70 -8.90
N PHE A 2 23.78 -31.67 -8.78
CA PHE A 2 23.61 -30.63 -7.77
C PHE A 2 22.43 -29.75 -8.20
N PRO A 3 21.52 -29.40 -7.31
CA PRO A 3 20.42 -28.48 -7.66
C PRO A 3 21.04 -27.18 -8.17
N ASN A 4 20.41 -26.62 -9.20
CA ASN A 4 20.86 -25.38 -9.82
C ASN A 4 20.80 -24.28 -8.74
N VAL A 5 21.80 -23.41 -8.66
CA VAL A 5 21.90 -22.33 -7.65
C VAL A 5 20.63 -21.46 -7.66
N LEU A 6 20.01 -21.29 -8.83
CA LEU A 6 18.72 -20.59 -9.01
C LEU A 6 17.58 -21.30 -8.26
N GLU A 7 17.52 -22.64 -8.28
CA GLU A 7 16.47 -23.41 -7.59
C GLU A 7 16.58 -23.31 -6.06
N MET A 8 17.79 -23.28 -5.51
CA MET A 8 17.99 -23.13 -4.06
C MET A 8 17.58 -21.75 -3.53
N LYS A 9 17.78 -20.67 -4.31
CA LYS A 9 17.44 -19.29 -3.92
C LYS A 9 15.95 -19.02 -4.01
N THR A 10 15.33 -19.48 -5.05
CA THR A 10 13.87 -19.46 -5.20
C THR A 10 13.21 -20.21 -4.04
N SER A 11 13.79 -21.32 -3.60
CA SER A 11 13.30 -22.10 -2.45
C SER A 11 13.33 -21.30 -1.13
N LEU A 12 14.42 -20.56 -0.85
CA LEU A 12 14.50 -19.72 0.35
C LEU A 12 13.47 -18.57 0.32
N LEU A 13 13.35 -17.88 -0.80
CA LEU A 13 12.34 -16.82 -0.97
C LEU A 13 10.94 -17.37 -0.76
N ILE A 14 10.59 -18.50 -1.36
CA ILE A 14 9.28 -19.15 -1.20
C ILE A 14 9.03 -19.52 0.27
N GLN A 15 10.04 -20.08 0.95
CA GLN A 15 9.93 -20.45 2.37
C GLN A 15 9.68 -19.21 3.25
N LEU A 16 10.40 -18.11 3.04
CA LEU A 16 10.21 -16.87 3.78
C LEU A 16 8.84 -16.24 3.51
N LEU A 17 8.40 -16.23 2.24
CA LEU A 17 7.06 -15.77 1.88
C LEU A 17 5.97 -16.57 2.58
N THR A 18 6.08 -17.89 2.57
CA THR A 18 5.13 -18.79 3.23
C THR A 18 5.11 -18.57 4.74
N ASN A 19 6.28 -18.45 5.37
CA ASN A 19 6.41 -18.18 6.81
C ASN A 19 5.85 -16.80 7.18
N CYS A 20 5.92 -15.83 6.28
CA CYS A 20 5.30 -14.50 6.44
C CYS A 20 3.80 -14.49 6.10
N GLY A 21 3.20 -15.62 5.74
CA GLY A 21 1.76 -15.77 5.46
C GLY A 21 1.35 -15.29 4.07
N PHE A 22 2.28 -15.16 3.12
CA PHE A 22 1.93 -14.96 1.72
C PHE A 22 1.48 -16.28 1.10
N GLN A 23 0.37 -16.23 0.37
CA GLN A 23 -0.23 -17.39 -0.29
C GLN A 23 0.25 -17.48 -1.74
N ARG A 24 0.60 -18.69 -2.16
CA ARG A 24 0.99 -18.98 -3.54
C ARG A 24 -0.27 -18.95 -4.43
N THR A 25 -0.17 -18.28 -5.59
CA THR A 25 -1.22 -18.28 -6.62
C THR A 25 -0.99 -19.43 -7.62
N THR A 26 -1.86 -19.55 -8.61
CA THR A 26 -1.74 -20.52 -9.71
C THR A 26 -0.83 -20.06 -10.84
N VAL A 27 -0.28 -18.85 -10.78
CA VAL A 27 0.62 -18.30 -11.81
C VAL A 27 1.93 -19.09 -11.83
N PRO A 28 2.42 -19.63 -12.96
CA PRO A 28 3.72 -20.29 -13.04
C PRO A 28 4.84 -19.40 -12.48
N LEU A 29 5.83 -20.00 -11.82
CA LEU A 29 6.98 -19.25 -11.28
C LEU A 29 7.93 -18.90 -12.41
N GLU A 30 7.96 -17.62 -12.75
CA GLU A 30 8.83 -17.03 -13.76
C GLU A 30 9.37 -15.70 -13.23
N GLU A 31 10.57 -15.32 -13.63
CA GLU A 31 11.11 -14.00 -13.30
C GLU A 31 10.49 -12.91 -14.18
N PRO A 32 10.20 -11.75 -13.62
CA PRO A 32 10.35 -11.40 -12.21
C PRO A 32 9.28 -12.05 -11.32
N ILE A 33 9.68 -12.49 -10.11
CA ILE A 33 8.72 -13.00 -9.12
C ILE A 33 7.93 -11.82 -8.55
N VAL A 34 6.62 -11.84 -8.75
CA VAL A 34 5.72 -10.76 -8.33
C VAL A 34 5.00 -11.11 -7.05
N ILE A 35 5.07 -10.22 -6.06
CA ILE A 35 4.50 -10.38 -4.74
C ILE A 35 3.57 -9.21 -4.46
N HIS A 36 2.28 -9.51 -4.26
CA HIS A 36 1.30 -8.48 -3.90
C HIS A 36 0.94 -8.57 -2.42
N GLY A 37 0.86 -7.41 -1.79
CA GLY A 37 0.40 -7.33 -0.41
C GLY A 37 -0.29 -6.00 -0.11
N VAL A 38 -1.41 -6.09 0.58
CA VAL A 38 -2.15 -4.91 1.03
C VAL A 38 -1.35 -4.05 2.01
N PRO A 39 -1.75 -2.78 2.27
CA PRO A 39 -1.11 -1.94 3.28
C PRO A 39 -1.09 -2.62 4.65
N GLY A 40 0.07 -2.63 5.32
CA GLY A 40 0.21 -3.25 6.64
C GLY A 40 0.28 -4.78 6.66
N CYS A 41 0.37 -5.48 5.51
CA CYS A 41 0.52 -6.93 5.47
C CYS A 41 1.92 -7.45 5.87
N GLY A 42 2.92 -6.56 6.00
CA GLY A 42 4.28 -6.91 6.40
C GLY A 42 5.31 -6.93 5.26
N LYS A 43 5.04 -6.32 4.10
CA LYS A 43 6.00 -6.19 2.98
C LYS A 43 7.36 -5.67 3.43
N SER A 44 7.37 -4.55 4.16
CA SER A 44 8.62 -3.94 4.64
C SER A 44 9.38 -4.84 5.63
N THR A 45 8.68 -5.62 6.44
CA THR A 45 9.29 -6.60 7.34
C THR A 45 9.93 -7.74 6.54
N LEU A 46 9.24 -8.25 5.52
CA LEU A 46 9.76 -9.26 4.61
C LEU A 46 11.05 -8.77 3.93
N ILE A 47 11.04 -7.56 3.35
CA ILE A 47 12.21 -6.97 2.68
C ILE A 47 13.39 -6.86 3.66
N LYS A 48 13.15 -6.36 4.87
CA LYS A 48 14.19 -6.27 5.91
C LYS A 48 14.80 -7.62 6.26
N THR A 49 14.00 -8.67 6.30
CA THR A 49 14.49 -10.03 6.52
C THR A 49 15.32 -10.50 5.33
N LEU A 50 14.85 -10.25 4.10
CA LEU A 50 15.55 -10.69 2.89
C LEU A 50 16.92 -10.03 2.73
N ILE A 51 17.05 -8.72 2.97
CA ILE A 51 18.32 -8.00 2.83
C ILE A 51 19.36 -8.31 3.92
N THR A 52 19.06 -9.13 4.92
CA THR A 52 20.07 -9.68 5.81
C THR A 52 20.96 -10.70 5.10
N HIS A 53 20.56 -11.22 3.95
CA HIS A 53 21.33 -12.11 3.11
C HIS A 53 22.24 -11.32 2.16
N GLN A 54 23.53 -11.63 2.14
CA GLN A 54 24.56 -10.87 1.38
C GLN A 54 24.30 -10.78 -0.13
N SER A 55 23.57 -11.75 -0.70
CA SER A 55 23.23 -11.78 -2.13
C SER A 55 21.95 -11.05 -2.50
N VAL A 56 21.32 -10.34 -1.55
CA VAL A 56 20.03 -9.66 -1.75
C VAL A 56 20.20 -8.15 -1.58
N VAL A 57 19.71 -7.40 -2.56
CA VAL A 57 19.60 -5.95 -2.49
C VAL A 57 18.16 -5.53 -2.74
N ALA A 58 17.73 -4.44 -2.11
CA ALA A 58 16.38 -3.94 -2.28
C ALA A 58 16.36 -2.43 -2.57
N TYR A 59 15.46 -2.05 -3.44
CA TYR A 59 15.17 -0.67 -3.83
C TYR A 59 13.68 -0.39 -3.68
N THR A 60 13.31 0.87 -3.57
CA THR A 60 11.91 1.30 -3.52
C THR A 60 11.66 2.50 -4.43
N LEU A 61 10.54 2.48 -5.13
CA LEU A 61 10.03 3.65 -5.86
C LEU A 61 9.18 4.56 -4.95
N GLY A 62 8.82 4.07 -3.77
CA GLY A 62 8.14 4.85 -2.75
C GLY A 62 9.06 5.78 -1.95
N ILE A 63 8.64 6.10 -0.73
CA ILE A 63 9.48 6.85 0.21
C ILE A 63 10.53 5.90 0.78
N PRO A 64 11.84 6.21 0.63
CA PRO A 64 12.88 5.37 1.21
C PRO A 64 12.71 5.22 2.71
N TYR A 65 12.83 3.99 3.22
CA TYR A 65 12.62 3.66 4.65
C TYR A 65 13.59 4.37 5.62
N GLY A 66 14.61 5.06 5.10
CA GLY A 66 15.60 5.76 5.90
C GLY A 66 15.12 6.96 6.71
N LYS A 67 13.87 7.43 6.49
CA LYS A 67 13.31 8.53 7.31
C LYS A 67 12.42 8.06 8.45
N THR A 68 11.88 6.84 8.36
CA THR A 68 10.96 6.30 9.38
C THR A 68 11.44 4.99 10.00
N LEU A 69 12.28 4.23 9.30
CA LEU A 69 12.82 2.96 9.76
C LEU A 69 14.26 2.86 9.23
N ALA A 70 15.20 3.39 10.00
CA ALA A 70 16.63 3.41 9.66
C ALA A 70 17.15 2.04 9.20
N HIS A 71 17.02 1.74 7.92
CA HIS A 71 17.69 0.62 7.29
C HIS A 71 18.53 1.14 6.11
N PRO A 72 19.87 1.12 6.23
CA PRO A 72 20.75 1.65 5.19
C PRO A 72 20.69 0.88 3.87
N GLY A 73 19.97 -0.25 3.82
CA GLY A 73 19.94 -1.16 2.68
C GLY A 73 18.81 -0.95 1.68
N ILE A 74 17.87 0.01 1.90
CA ILE A 74 16.76 0.24 0.96
C ILE A 74 16.86 1.66 0.41
N GLN A 75 17.30 1.76 -0.84
CA GLN A 75 17.57 3.02 -1.53
C GLN A 75 16.59 3.20 -2.69
N ARG A 76 16.57 4.40 -3.27
CA ARG A 76 15.93 4.60 -4.57
C ARG A 76 16.82 4.02 -5.67
N PRO A 77 16.23 3.44 -6.74
CA PRO A 77 16.99 3.12 -7.93
C PRO A 77 17.63 4.42 -8.45
N THR A 78 18.95 4.41 -8.61
CA THR A 78 19.69 5.46 -9.34
C THR A 78 20.00 4.90 -10.71
N ASP A 79 20.32 5.76 -11.70
CA ASP A 79 20.67 5.38 -13.07
C ASP A 79 21.87 4.41 -13.14
N THR A 80 22.59 4.27 -12.05
CA THR A 80 23.64 3.26 -11.84
C THR A 80 23.21 2.31 -10.73
N CYS A 81 22.43 1.28 -11.05
CA CYS A 81 22.25 0.12 -10.17
C CYS A 81 23.57 -0.71 -10.19
N ASP A 82 24.64 -0.18 -9.58
CA ASP A 82 25.99 -0.73 -9.66
C ASP A 82 26.20 -2.07 -8.91
N ASN A 83 25.15 -2.59 -8.26
CA ASN A 83 25.24 -3.91 -7.61
C ASN A 83 24.96 -5.05 -8.60
N GLN A 84 25.77 -5.15 -9.66
CA GLN A 84 25.72 -6.27 -10.63
C GLN A 84 26.02 -7.63 -10.00
N GLU A 85 26.63 -7.66 -8.82
CA GLU A 85 26.97 -8.88 -8.09
C GLU A 85 25.79 -9.46 -7.29
N ALA A 86 24.73 -8.68 -7.04
CA ALA A 86 23.59 -9.15 -6.29
C ALA A 86 22.73 -10.11 -7.14
N GLU A 87 22.49 -11.29 -6.61
CA GLU A 87 21.73 -12.34 -7.28
C GLU A 87 20.22 -12.14 -7.19
N THR A 88 19.76 -11.49 -6.11
CA THR A 88 18.34 -11.11 -5.90
C THR A 88 18.25 -9.61 -5.78
N ARG A 89 17.55 -9.01 -6.73
CA ARG A 89 17.28 -7.57 -6.78
C ARG A 89 15.79 -7.35 -6.62
N ILE A 90 15.43 -6.75 -5.49
CA ILE A 90 14.04 -6.48 -5.10
C ILE A 90 13.68 -5.04 -5.44
N LEU A 91 12.53 -4.82 -6.07
CA LEU A 91 11.92 -3.52 -6.21
C LEU A 91 10.61 -3.46 -5.43
N ASP A 92 10.56 -2.63 -4.40
CA ASP A 92 9.36 -2.34 -3.62
C ASP A 92 8.59 -1.16 -4.24
N GLU A 93 7.26 -1.16 -4.08
CA GLU A 93 6.32 -0.20 -4.67
C GLU A 93 6.46 -0.14 -6.21
N TYR A 94 6.72 -1.29 -6.85
CA TYR A 94 6.99 -1.40 -8.28
C TYR A 94 5.87 -0.82 -9.16
N GLN A 95 4.62 -0.80 -8.67
CA GLN A 95 3.46 -0.26 -9.37
C GLN A 95 3.53 1.26 -9.61
N LEU A 96 4.50 1.95 -8.98
CA LEU A 96 4.75 3.38 -9.20
C LEU A 96 5.74 3.64 -10.36
N GLY A 97 6.38 2.58 -10.89
CA GLY A 97 7.37 2.67 -11.96
C GLY A 97 6.80 2.45 -13.35
N LEU A 98 7.58 2.86 -14.34
CA LEU A 98 7.37 2.50 -15.73
C LEU A 98 7.96 1.12 -16.00
N LYS A 99 7.51 0.45 -17.07
CA LYS A 99 8.00 -0.89 -17.42
C LYS A 99 9.53 -0.97 -17.55
N ALA A 100 10.16 0.05 -18.09
CA ALA A 100 11.63 0.13 -18.22
C ALA A 100 12.34 0.16 -16.85
N ASP A 101 11.72 0.73 -15.83
CA ASP A 101 12.30 0.81 -14.49
C ASP A 101 12.35 -0.56 -13.80
N LEU A 102 11.60 -1.54 -14.30
CA LEU A 102 11.42 -2.86 -13.68
C LEU A 102 12.42 -3.91 -14.21
N GLU A 103 12.98 -3.71 -15.41
CA GLU A 103 13.84 -4.69 -16.09
C GLU A 103 15.06 -5.15 -15.26
N PRO A 104 15.72 -4.30 -14.45
CA PRO A 104 16.86 -4.74 -13.65
C PRO A 104 16.51 -5.67 -12.48
N PHE A 105 15.22 -5.83 -12.16
CA PHE A 105 14.76 -6.49 -10.94
C PHE A 105 14.15 -7.87 -11.22
N ASN A 106 14.51 -8.85 -10.41
CA ASN A 106 13.95 -10.20 -10.50
C ASN A 106 12.92 -10.53 -9.40
N VAL A 107 12.70 -9.60 -8.46
CA VAL A 107 11.60 -9.67 -7.47
C VAL A 107 10.91 -8.31 -7.41
N LEU A 108 9.60 -8.30 -7.66
CA LEU A 108 8.74 -7.11 -7.61
C LEU A 108 7.76 -7.23 -6.46
N ILE A 109 7.76 -6.27 -5.55
CA ILE A 109 6.85 -6.23 -4.40
C ILE A 109 5.99 -4.98 -4.50
N GLY A 110 4.67 -5.11 -4.31
CA GLY A 110 3.79 -3.96 -4.41
C GLY A 110 2.39 -4.20 -3.84
N ASP A 111 1.56 -3.19 -3.96
CA ASP A 111 0.16 -3.23 -3.60
C ASP A 111 -0.69 -3.13 -4.89
N PRO A 112 -1.54 -4.13 -5.20
CA PRO A 112 -2.30 -4.13 -6.45
C PRO A 112 -3.36 -3.02 -6.52
N PHE A 113 -3.68 -2.38 -5.40
CA PHE A 113 -4.67 -1.30 -5.32
C PHE A 113 -4.05 0.10 -5.29
N GLN A 114 -2.72 0.23 -5.41
CA GLN A 114 -2.00 1.50 -5.33
C GLN A 114 -1.07 1.70 -6.54
N GLY A 115 -1.62 1.91 -7.73
CA GLY A 115 -0.85 2.19 -8.94
C GLY A 115 -1.43 1.60 -10.21
N HIS A 116 -0.80 1.93 -11.33
CA HIS A 116 -1.34 1.61 -12.66
C HIS A 116 -0.76 0.33 -13.29
N SER A 117 0.37 -0.17 -12.79
CA SER A 117 1.07 -1.30 -13.38
C SER A 117 0.88 -2.55 -12.52
N THR A 118 0.02 -3.46 -12.97
CA THR A 118 -0.21 -4.72 -12.27
C THR A 118 0.26 -5.90 -13.11
N TYR A 119 1.31 -6.58 -12.65
CA TYR A 119 1.63 -7.92 -13.10
C TYR A 119 0.76 -8.94 -12.37
N ARG A 120 0.60 -10.14 -12.96
CA ARG A 120 -0.01 -11.24 -12.23
C ARG A 120 0.89 -11.67 -11.08
N ALA A 121 0.35 -11.66 -9.87
CA ALA A 121 1.12 -12.02 -8.69
C ALA A 121 1.35 -13.52 -8.58
N HIS A 122 2.57 -13.90 -8.23
CA HIS A 122 2.93 -15.27 -7.84
C HIS A 122 2.59 -15.56 -6.39
N PHE A 123 2.63 -14.51 -5.54
CA PHE A 123 2.26 -14.57 -4.13
C PHE A 123 1.38 -13.39 -3.76
N VAL A 124 0.40 -13.62 -2.89
CA VAL A 124 -0.52 -12.58 -2.40
C VAL A 124 -0.68 -12.66 -0.89
N LYS A 125 -0.86 -11.50 -0.26
CA LYS A 125 -1.28 -11.41 1.14
C LYS A 125 -2.27 -10.26 1.31
N THR A 126 -3.50 -10.60 1.64
CA THR A 126 -4.62 -9.66 1.80
C THR A 126 -4.90 -9.32 3.26
N PHE A 127 -4.17 -9.94 4.20
CA PHE A 127 -4.33 -9.68 5.63
C PHE A 127 -3.45 -8.52 6.09
N SER A 128 -4.09 -7.47 6.62
CA SER A 128 -3.46 -6.28 7.18
C SER A 128 -3.37 -6.36 8.71
N HIS A 129 -2.17 -6.16 9.25
CA HIS A 129 -1.95 -5.99 10.69
C HIS A 129 -2.07 -4.52 11.15
N ARG A 130 -2.33 -3.61 10.20
CA ARG A 130 -2.39 -2.17 10.45
C ARG A 130 -3.79 -1.61 10.36
N VAL A 131 -4.49 -1.93 9.26
CA VAL A 131 -5.80 -1.36 8.96
C VAL A 131 -6.85 -2.03 9.86
N PRO A 132 -7.65 -1.26 10.62
CA PRO A 132 -8.69 -1.81 11.49
C PRO A 132 -9.74 -2.62 10.76
N ARG A 133 -10.26 -3.65 11.43
CA ARG A 133 -11.29 -4.54 10.87
C ARG A 133 -12.50 -3.80 10.28
N PRO A 134 -13.11 -2.80 10.95
CA PRO A 134 -14.27 -2.10 10.36
C PRO A 134 -13.95 -1.37 9.05
N ILE A 135 -12.69 -0.91 8.89
CA ILE A 135 -12.23 -0.27 7.66
C ILE A 135 -12.03 -1.32 6.57
N CYS A 136 -11.44 -2.48 6.91
CA CYS A 136 -11.29 -3.59 5.97
C CYS A 136 -12.64 -4.08 5.46
N GLU A 137 -13.61 -4.31 6.36
CA GLU A 137 -14.97 -4.74 6.03
C GLU A 137 -15.65 -3.74 5.07
N PHE A 138 -15.50 -2.44 5.34
CA PHE A 138 -16.02 -1.41 4.46
C PHE A 138 -15.35 -1.42 3.07
N LEU A 139 -14.03 -1.55 3.03
CA LEU A 139 -13.29 -1.62 1.75
C LEU A 139 -13.67 -2.87 0.94
N ASN A 140 -13.95 -3.99 1.61
CA ASN A 140 -14.45 -5.20 0.94
C ASN A 140 -15.82 -4.99 0.27
N LEU A 141 -16.73 -4.22 0.90
CA LEU A 141 -18.01 -3.86 0.26
C LEU A 141 -17.80 -3.04 -1.03
N LEU A 142 -16.68 -2.35 -1.15
CA LEU A 142 -16.29 -1.58 -2.32
C LEU A 142 -15.45 -2.38 -3.33
N GLY A 143 -15.25 -3.69 -3.11
CA GLY A 143 -14.55 -4.58 -4.02
C GLY A 143 -13.04 -4.71 -3.82
N TYR A 144 -12.46 -4.15 -2.76
CA TYR A 144 -11.06 -4.38 -2.43
C TYR A 144 -10.91 -5.65 -1.59
N ASP A 145 -10.00 -6.52 -1.96
CA ASP A 145 -9.68 -7.73 -1.19
C ASP A 145 -8.66 -7.40 -0.09
N ILE A 146 -9.16 -6.98 1.08
CA ILE A 146 -8.36 -6.67 2.27
C ILE A 146 -9.03 -7.20 3.51
N GLN A 147 -8.27 -7.85 4.39
CA GLN A 147 -8.71 -8.40 5.67
C GLN A 147 -7.88 -7.83 6.82
N GLY A 148 -8.42 -7.80 8.01
CA GLY A 148 -7.72 -7.37 9.22
C GLY A 148 -8.56 -7.66 10.46
N ASP A 149 -7.88 -7.84 11.58
CA ASP A 149 -8.49 -8.14 12.88
C ASP A 149 -8.23 -7.06 13.94
N LYS A 150 -7.43 -6.05 13.58
CA LYS A 150 -7.10 -4.96 14.49
C LYS A 150 -8.36 -4.20 14.91
N GLU A 151 -8.44 -3.87 16.19
CA GLU A 151 -9.48 -3.00 16.73
C GLU A 151 -9.35 -1.58 16.19
N GLY A 152 -10.49 -0.91 16.05
CA GLY A 152 -10.58 0.47 15.59
C GLY A 152 -12.00 0.85 15.18
N SER A 153 -12.16 1.98 14.56
CA SER A 153 -13.48 2.50 14.21
C SER A 153 -13.55 3.10 12.81
N LEU A 154 -14.74 3.00 12.23
CA LEU A 154 -15.15 3.69 11.03
C LEU A 154 -16.39 4.53 11.37
N ASN A 155 -16.32 5.84 11.14
CA ASN A 155 -17.41 6.76 11.41
C ASN A 155 -17.83 7.47 10.13
N LEU A 156 -19.12 7.51 9.85
CA LEU A 156 -19.68 8.35 8.81
C LEU A 156 -20.21 9.64 9.45
N LEU A 157 -19.67 10.77 9.02
CA LEU A 157 -19.99 12.07 9.55
C LEU A 157 -20.72 12.88 8.46
N PRO A 158 -21.95 13.36 8.72
CA PRO A 158 -22.65 14.22 7.78
C PRO A 158 -21.94 15.56 7.57
N VAL A 159 -21.92 16.05 6.34
CA VAL A 159 -21.21 17.29 5.93
C VAL A 159 -21.66 18.52 6.74
N PHE A 160 -22.94 18.57 7.12
CA PHE A 160 -23.57 19.76 7.71
C PHE A 160 -23.97 19.59 9.17
N GLN A 161 -23.53 18.58 9.88
CA GLN A 161 -23.76 18.53 11.33
C GLN A 161 -22.78 19.44 12.05
N HIS A 162 -23.29 20.27 12.97
CA HIS A 162 -22.48 21.04 13.88
C HIS A 162 -21.68 20.14 14.82
N HIS A 163 -20.54 19.69 14.34
CA HIS A 163 -19.57 19.03 15.18
C HIS A 163 -18.85 20.11 15.99
N SER A 164 -19.13 20.17 17.28
CA SER A 164 -18.57 21.17 18.21
C SER A 164 -17.02 21.18 18.25
N LYS A 165 -16.36 20.27 17.57
CA LYS A 165 -14.89 20.09 17.61
C LYS A 165 -14.20 19.98 16.22
N GLY A 166 -14.93 20.19 15.12
CA GLY A 166 -14.34 20.02 13.76
C GLY A 166 -13.89 18.60 13.41
N PRO A 167 -13.37 18.40 12.18
CA PRO A 167 -12.82 17.12 11.75
C PRO A 167 -11.52 16.81 12.53
N LYS A 168 -11.30 15.51 12.83
CA LYS A 168 -10.19 15.06 13.65
C LYS A 168 -9.11 14.37 12.82
N GLY A 169 -7.91 14.31 13.38
CA GLY A 169 -6.77 13.63 12.76
C GLY A 169 -6.26 14.32 11.51
N VAL A 170 -5.66 13.57 10.60
CA VAL A 170 -5.20 14.09 9.30
C VAL A 170 -6.37 14.13 8.34
N ILE A 171 -6.62 15.30 7.77
CA ILE A 171 -7.70 15.51 6.82
C ILE A 171 -7.17 15.24 5.42
N ILE A 172 -7.86 14.37 4.68
CA ILE A 172 -7.52 14.04 3.29
C ILE A 172 -8.72 14.37 2.41
N HIS A 173 -8.52 15.18 1.39
CA HIS A 173 -9.53 15.47 0.38
C HIS A 173 -9.28 14.64 -0.88
N LEU A 174 -10.36 14.16 -1.51
CA LEU A 174 -10.24 13.27 -2.66
C LEU A 174 -10.15 14.01 -4.01
N GLY A 175 -10.80 15.15 -4.13
CA GLY A 175 -10.86 15.90 -5.37
C GLY A 175 -11.01 17.40 -5.19
N SER A 176 -11.39 18.10 -6.25
CA SER A 176 -11.47 19.57 -6.26
C SER A 176 -12.62 20.11 -5.41
N ILE A 177 -13.77 19.43 -5.38
CA ILE A 177 -14.94 19.84 -4.60
C ILE A 177 -14.62 19.74 -3.10
N SER A 178 -14.11 18.59 -2.68
CA SER A 178 -13.71 18.37 -1.29
C SER A 178 -12.53 19.25 -0.87
N CYS A 179 -11.60 19.54 -1.79
CA CYS A 179 -10.52 20.51 -1.58
C CYS A 179 -11.09 21.92 -1.31
N GLN A 180 -12.01 22.38 -2.17
CA GLN A 180 -12.65 23.68 -2.01
C GLN A 180 -13.46 23.76 -0.70
N LEU A 181 -14.13 22.69 -0.32
CA LEU A 181 -14.85 22.61 0.96
C LEU A 181 -13.88 22.81 2.13
N THR A 182 -12.79 22.05 2.20
CA THR A 182 -11.81 22.18 3.29
C THR A 182 -11.18 23.58 3.34
N GLN A 183 -10.89 24.18 2.19
CA GLN A 183 -10.37 25.54 2.10
C GLN A 183 -11.39 26.59 2.60
N THR A 184 -12.66 26.45 2.23
CA THR A 184 -13.74 27.36 2.68
C THR A 184 -13.86 27.38 4.19
N TYR A 185 -13.72 26.22 4.82
CA TYR A 185 -13.75 26.08 6.28
C TYR A 185 -12.37 26.28 6.96
N ARG A 186 -11.35 26.64 6.19
CA ARG A 186 -9.96 26.84 6.66
C ARG A 186 -9.38 25.64 7.38
N VAL A 187 -9.72 24.45 6.91
CA VAL A 187 -9.19 23.17 7.44
C VAL A 187 -8.03 22.73 6.56
N PRO A 188 -6.79 22.66 7.10
CA PRO A 188 -5.65 22.12 6.35
C PRO A 188 -5.92 20.67 5.93
N SER A 189 -5.76 20.36 4.67
CA SER A 189 -5.98 19.03 4.13
C SER A 189 -4.87 18.62 3.17
N LYS A 190 -4.72 17.31 2.96
CA LYS A 190 -3.73 16.69 2.07
C LYS A 190 -4.44 15.91 0.97
N THR A 191 -3.72 15.68 -0.12
CA THR A 191 -4.14 14.75 -1.17
C THR A 191 -3.76 13.31 -0.80
N PRO A 192 -4.39 12.27 -1.40
CA PRO A 192 -3.98 10.89 -1.22
C PRO A 192 -2.50 10.64 -1.57
N SER A 193 -1.98 11.28 -2.61
CA SER A 193 -0.58 11.15 -3.02
C SER A 193 0.41 11.72 -2.00
N GLU A 194 0.06 12.82 -1.30
CA GLU A 194 0.91 13.40 -0.25
C GLU A 194 0.99 12.52 1.01
N VAL A 195 0.06 11.60 1.18
CA VAL A 195 0.00 10.70 2.35
C VAL A 195 0.37 9.25 2.00
N GLN A 196 0.66 8.96 0.74
CA GLN A 196 1.08 7.63 0.32
C GLN A 196 2.35 7.20 1.06
N GLY A 197 2.38 5.96 1.57
CA GLY A 197 3.48 5.46 2.40
C GLY A 197 3.46 5.92 3.86
N LEU A 198 2.62 6.90 4.23
CA LEU A 198 2.49 7.37 5.62
C LEU A 198 1.39 6.59 6.38
N GLU A 199 1.39 6.75 7.71
CA GLU A 199 0.42 6.15 8.61
C GLU A 199 0.02 7.15 9.70
N PHE A 200 -1.27 7.19 10.04
CA PHE A 200 -1.81 8.09 11.04
C PHE A 200 -2.80 7.33 11.93
N LYS A 201 -2.86 7.69 13.22
CA LYS A 201 -3.83 7.09 14.13
C LYS A 201 -5.26 7.38 13.71
N GLU A 202 -5.56 8.62 13.38
CA GLU A 202 -6.88 9.08 12.99
C GLU A 202 -6.82 9.85 11.68
N VAL A 203 -7.70 9.50 10.74
CA VAL A 203 -7.84 10.13 9.43
C VAL A 203 -9.29 10.57 9.25
N THR A 204 -9.49 11.76 8.70
CA THR A 204 -10.78 12.18 8.16
C THR A 204 -10.68 12.31 6.64
N LEU A 205 -11.36 11.42 5.92
CA LEU A 205 -11.47 11.44 4.47
C LEU A 205 -12.70 12.24 4.05
N VAL A 206 -12.50 13.30 3.26
CA VAL A 206 -13.54 14.19 2.77
C VAL A 206 -13.69 14.02 1.26
N PHE A 207 -14.90 13.74 0.79
CA PHE A 207 -15.18 13.67 -0.65
C PHE A 207 -16.64 13.94 -0.96
N HIS A 208 -16.90 14.44 -2.16
CA HIS A 208 -18.22 14.47 -2.77
C HIS A 208 -18.41 13.21 -3.61
N SER A 209 -19.61 12.66 -3.66
CA SER A 209 -19.90 11.42 -4.41
C SER A 209 -19.47 11.46 -5.88
N SER A 210 -19.59 12.62 -6.52
CA SER A 210 -19.14 12.80 -7.91
C SER A 210 -17.61 12.74 -8.10
N GLU A 211 -16.83 12.73 -7.03
CA GLU A 211 -15.38 12.61 -7.09
C GLU A 211 -14.88 11.17 -7.05
N LEU A 212 -15.75 10.19 -6.74
CA LEU A 212 -15.38 8.78 -6.64
C LEU A 212 -15.09 8.12 -8.00
N PRO A 213 -15.88 8.37 -9.08
CA PRO A 213 -15.64 7.70 -10.35
C PRO A 213 -14.20 7.90 -10.86
N GLY A 214 -13.52 6.78 -11.14
CA GLY A 214 -12.12 6.77 -11.60
C GLY A 214 -11.08 7.12 -10.53
N LYS A 215 -11.45 7.20 -9.25
CA LYS A 215 -10.54 7.47 -8.13
C LYS A 215 -10.45 6.33 -7.10
N SER A 216 -10.74 5.11 -7.51
CA SER A 216 -10.68 3.94 -6.63
C SER A 216 -9.31 3.81 -5.93
N GLU A 217 -8.22 3.98 -6.66
CA GLU A 217 -6.87 3.96 -6.11
C GLU A 217 -6.65 5.04 -5.04
N ALA A 218 -6.97 6.29 -5.36
CA ALA A 218 -6.81 7.43 -4.45
C ALA A 218 -7.64 7.27 -3.17
N PHE A 219 -8.87 6.73 -3.31
CA PHE A 219 -9.75 6.40 -2.19
C PHE A 219 -9.13 5.32 -1.30
N PHE A 220 -8.65 4.23 -1.90
CA PHE A 220 -8.01 3.14 -1.16
C PHE A 220 -6.75 3.61 -0.42
N ILE A 221 -5.89 4.40 -1.09
CA ILE A 221 -4.72 5.01 -0.45
C ILE A 221 -5.17 5.80 0.78
N ALA A 222 -6.11 6.73 0.64
CA ALA A 222 -6.55 7.59 1.74
C ALA A 222 -7.16 6.79 2.90
N ALA A 223 -8.07 5.87 2.62
CA ALA A 223 -8.77 5.07 3.63
C ALA A 223 -7.83 4.17 4.43
N THR A 224 -6.80 3.61 3.79
CA THR A 224 -5.83 2.71 4.44
C THR A 224 -4.71 3.43 5.21
N ARG A 225 -4.75 4.76 5.29
CA ARG A 225 -3.79 5.53 6.12
C ARG A 225 -4.15 5.52 7.60
N ALA A 226 -5.41 5.25 7.95
CA ALA A 226 -5.87 5.18 9.33
C ALA A 226 -5.44 3.88 10.00
N SER A 227 -4.81 3.99 11.17
CA SER A 227 -4.41 2.83 11.98
C SER A 227 -5.29 2.61 13.21
N GLU A 228 -6.15 3.56 13.57
CA GLU A 228 -7.08 3.45 14.70
C GLU A 228 -8.51 3.89 14.31
N CYS A 229 -8.66 5.02 13.62
CA CYS A 229 -9.97 5.57 13.30
C CYS A 229 -10.01 6.21 11.92
N LEU A 230 -10.99 5.82 11.11
CA LEU A 230 -11.33 6.49 9.86
C LEU A 230 -12.67 7.19 10.01
N ASN A 231 -12.68 8.51 9.83
CA ASN A 231 -13.88 9.31 9.70
C ASN A 231 -14.10 9.61 8.20
N ILE A 232 -15.31 9.45 7.74
CA ILE A 232 -15.71 9.78 6.36
C ILE A 232 -16.72 10.91 6.40
N ILE A 233 -16.44 12.00 5.69
CA ILE A 233 -17.34 13.13 5.45
C ILE A 233 -17.72 13.12 3.97
N THR A 234 -18.98 12.85 3.68
CA THR A 234 -19.50 12.78 2.31
C THR A 234 -20.98 13.19 2.27
N ASP A 235 -21.47 13.47 1.08
CA ASP A 235 -22.89 13.76 0.78
C ASP A 235 -23.77 12.49 0.69
N GLN A 236 -23.19 11.30 0.81
CA GLN A 236 -23.89 10.02 0.71
C GLN A 236 -23.88 9.23 2.01
N THR A 237 -24.80 8.26 2.10
CA THR A 237 -24.78 7.21 3.14
C THR A 237 -23.90 6.04 2.71
N LEU A 238 -23.31 5.29 3.66
CA LEU A 238 -22.40 4.16 3.40
C LEU A 238 -22.92 3.16 2.36
N PRO A 239 -24.19 2.71 2.39
CA PRO A 239 -24.70 1.75 1.41
C PRO A 239 -24.79 2.29 -0.02
N GLN A 240 -24.69 3.60 -0.21
CA GLN A 240 -24.77 4.26 -1.54
C GLN A 240 -23.40 4.58 -2.13
N ILE A 241 -22.33 4.41 -1.37
CA ILE A 241 -20.96 4.65 -1.87
C ILE A 241 -20.61 3.52 -2.83
N SER A 242 -20.45 3.86 -4.10
CA SER A 242 -19.92 2.99 -5.15
C SER A 242 -18.72 3.66 -5.82
N ILE A 243 -17.70 2.88 -6.15
CA ILE A 243 -16.44 3.34 -6.76
C ILE A 243 -16.34 2.89 -8.20
#